data_3d9eb4eef078fb8972dbcada92e9a666
#
_entry.id   3d9eb4eef078fb8972dbcada92e9a666
#
_cell.length_a   1.000
_cell.length_b   1.000
_cell.length_c   1.000
_cell.angle_alpha   90.00
_cell.angle_beta   90.00
_cell.angle_gamma   90.00
#
_symmetry.space_group_name_H-M   'P 1'
#
loop_
_entity.id
_entity.type
_entity.pdbx_description
1 polymer ?
#
loop_
_entity_poly.entity_id
_entity_poly.type
_entity_poly.pdbx_seq_one_letter_code
_entity_poly.pdbx_strand_id
1 'polypeptide(L)'
;MPSCLCSLFAAGLVLLVSVPAPAAGEPPPATAFVQVRGRDFIAPSGEILHLRGTNFGNWLLPEGYMWGFQNASSPRLIENVVAELLGDVSAAEFWRTWRDNYVTRDDVRFLRAAGFNSVRIPLNWRLFVSEDAPFRMAGPGWALLDRVIGWCREEGLYVIIDLHGAPGGQTGANIDDSRGRPLLFDDPDAQKLTLDLWQALAARYRDETGVLGYDLLNEPVADYHDRARYNPLLAAFYRRLVPAVRAVDPHHIVFLGGAQWDTQFEVLGPPFAPNLAYTFHLYEDQPVEASISRYLAWREKTGVPMWLGEAGENTDGWIEQFRTLLESHDIGWCFWTYKKIGAAKGVATAPAPAGWRTIVAYADKARGADFDAIRAALPPLATGRSILAELLE
;
A
#
# COMPACT_ATOMS: atom_id res chain seq x y z
N MET A 1 -33.90 20.67 -69.26
CA MET A 1 -34.80 20.65 -68.08
C MET A 1 -34.14 19.75 -67.05
N PRO A 2 -33.52 20.26 -65.97
CA PRO A 2 -32.96 19.44 -64.89
C PRO A 2 -33.97 19.33 -63.74
N SER A 3 -34.17 18.10 -63.28
CA SER A 3 -35.02 17.71 -62.16
C SER A 3 -34.33 18.01 -60.84
N CYS A 4 -34.94 18.82 -59.99
CA CYS A 4 -34.54 19.01 -58.61
C CYS A 4 -34.94 17.77 -57.74
N LEU A 5 -34.01 17.11 -57.11
CA LEU A 5 -34.23 16.18 -56.03
C LEU A 5 -34.10 16.95 -54.71
N CYS A 6 -35.22 17.11 -53.99
CA CYS A 6 -35.25 17.57 -52.62
C CYS A 6 -34.89 16.39 -51.70
N SER A 7 -33.75 16.48 -50.98
CA SER A 7 -33.41 15.58 -49.89
C SER A 7 -33.99 16.08 -48.57
N LEU A 8 -34.93 15.35 -48.03
CA LEU A 8 -35.46 15.55 -46.67
C LEU A 8 -34.45 15.02 -45.63
N PHE A 9 -33.86 15.89 -44.85
CA PHE A 9 -33.13 15.55 -43.65
C PHE A 9 -34.12 15.36 -42.49
N ALA A 10 -34.28 14.13 -42.02
CA ALA A 10 -35.00 13.83 -40.80
C ALA A 10 -34.06 14.06 -39.62
N ALA A 11 -34.30 15.11 -38.84
CA ALA A 11 -33.63 15.35 -37.58
C ALA A 11 -34.17 14.37 -36.53
N GLY A 12 -33.43 13.34 -36.23
CA GLY A 12 -33.72 12.45 -35.10
C GLY A 12 -33.46 13.12 -33.77
N LEU A 13 -34.50 13.38 -33.01
CA LEU A 13 -34.45 13.88 -31.63
C LEU A 13 -33.97 12.74 -30.71
N VAL A 14 -32.71 12.74 -30.31
CA VAL A 14 -32.21 11.82 -29.29
C VAL A 14 -32.67 12.33 -27.92
N LEU A 15 -33.71 11.70 -27.38
CA LEU A 15 -34.11 11.86 -25.98
C LEU A 15 -33.04 11.25 -25.07
N LEU A 16 -32.20 12.09 -24.49
CA LEU A 16 -31.35 11.72 -23.37
C LEU A 16 -32.21 11.41 -22.14
N VAL A 17 -32.52 10.14 -21.91
CA VAL A 17 -33.09 9.67 -20.66
C VAL A 17 -32.00 9.80 -19.59
N SER A 18 -32.07 10.85 -18.77
CA SER A 18 -31.24 10.94 -17.57
C SER A 18 -31.70 9.85 -16.57
N VAL A 19 -30.92 8.81 -16.43
CA VAL A 19 -31.08 7.86 -15.32
C VAL A 19 -30.70 8.63 -14.04
N PRO A 20 -31.64 8.80 -13.08
CA PRO A 20 -31.28 9.45 -11.83
C PRO A 20 -30.20 8.63 -11.14
N ALA A 21 -29.14 9.29 -10.67
CA ALA A 21 -28.17 8.67 -9.77
C ALA A 21 -28.94 8.09 -8.57
N PRO A 22 -28.59 6.90 -8.06
CA PRO A 22 -29.20 6.38 -6.85
C PRO A 22 -29.04 7.42 -5.75
N ALA A 23 -30.13 7.70 -5.03
CA ALA A 23 -30.10 8.60 -3.88
C ALA A 23 -29.00 8.10 -2.93
N ALA A 24 -28.07 8.98 -2.57
CA ALA A 24 -27.06 8.67 -1.57
C ALA A 24 -27.82 8.29 -0.29
N GLY A 25 -27.68 7.06 0.17
CA GLY A 25 -28.23 6.62 1.46
C GLY A 25 -27.64 7.47 2.60
N GLU A 26 -28.31 7.52 3.72
CA GLU A 26 -27.71 8.13 4.92
C GLU A 26 -26.36 7.48 5.22
N PRO A 27 -25.32 8.27 5.62
CA PRO A 27 -24.03 7.72 5.97
C PRO A 27 -24.16 6.73 7.12
N PRO A 28 -23.36 5.64 7.14
CA PRO A 28 -23.40 4.65 8.21
C PRO A 28 -23.16 5.32 9.58
N PRO A 29 -23.85 4.88 10.65
CA PRO A 29 -23.57 5.40 11.97
C PRO A 29 -22.15 5.00 12.42
N ALA A 30 -21.53 5.78 13.28
CA ALA A 30 -20.17 5.53 13.77
C ALA A 30 -20.00 4.12 14.39
N THR A 31 -21.06 3.54 14.93
CA THR A 31 -21.09 2.17 15.48
C THR A 31 -21.02 1.07 14.42
N ALA A 32 -21.18 1.39 13.15
CA ALA A 32 -21.02 0.44 12.05
C ALA A 32 -19.55 0.18 11.68
N PHE A 33 -18.63 0.98 12.19
CA PHE A 33 -17.20 0.86 11.93
C PHE A 33 -16.49 0.11 13.06
N VAL A 34 -15.38 -0.54 12.73
CA VAL A 34 -14.45 -1.05 13.74
C VAL A 34 -13.82 0.13 14.47
N GLN A 35 -13.74 0.05 15.78
CA GLN A 35 -13.22 1.12 16.63
C GLN A 35 -12.04 0.65 17.47
N VAL A 36 -11.19 1.58 17.86
CA VAL A 36 -10.17 1.35 18.89
C VAL A 36 -10.75 1.68 20.27
N ARG A 37 -10.63 0.72 21.20
CA ARG A 37 -10.96 0.94 22.61
C ARG A 37 -9.84 0.40 23.48
N GLY A 38 -9.06 1.31 24.06
CA GLY A 38 -7.84 0.90 24.74
C GLY A 38 -6.88 0.21 23.77
N ARG A 39 -6.46 -0.98 24.09
CA ARG A 39 -5.49 -1.77 23.30
C ARG A 39 -6.12 -2.71 22.27
N ASP A 40 -7.44 -2.61 22.08
CA ASP A 40 -8.21 -3.57 21.30
C ASP A 40 -8.91 -2.93 20.11
N PHE A 41 -9.09 -3.72 19.07
CA PHE A 41 -10.02 -3.44 17.99
C PHE A 41 -11.39 -3.99 18.39
N ILE A 42 -12.42 -3.17 18.26
CA ILE A 42 -13.79 -3.54 18.61
C ILE A 42 -14.64 -3.58 17.36
N ALA A 43 -15.17 -4.75 17.06
CA ALA A 43 -16.09 -4.94 15.95
C ALA A 43 -17.42 -4.19 16.18
N PRO A 44 -18.22 -3.93 15.14
CA PRO A 44 -19.56 -3.35 15.26
C PRO A 44 -20.49 -4.14 16.20
N SER A 45 -20.26 -5.44 16.39
CA SER A 45 -20.97 -6.27 17.37
C SER A 45 -20.66 -5.91 18.85
N GLY A 46 -19.60 -5.12 19.08
CA GLY A 46 -19.09 -4.81 20.42
C GLY A 46 -18.05 -5.80 20.94
N GLU A 47 -17.74 -6.85 20.18
CA GLU A 47 -16.74 -7.86 20.54
C GLU A 47 -15.33 -7.43 20.14
N ILE A 48 -14.31 -7.99 20.81
CA ILE A 48 -12.91 -7.81 20.43
C ILE A 48 -12.68 -8.50 19.08
N LEU A 49 -12.10 -7.76 18.14
CA LEU A 49 -11.75 -8.25 16.80
C LEU A 49 -10.27 -8.60 16.73
N HIS A 50 -9.98 -9.88 16.67
CA HIS A 50 -8.63 -10.37 16.38
C HIS A 50 -8.42 -10.43 14.87
N LEU A 51 -7.57 -9.56 14.33
CA LEU A 51 -7.24 -9.51 12.90
C LEU A 51 -6.37 -10.70 12.52
N ARG A 52 -6.77 -11.42 11.47
CA ARG A 52 -6.05 -12.54 10.86
C ARG A 52 -5.98 -12.29 9.37
N GLY A 53 -4.84 -11.81 8.91
CA GLY A 53 -4.72 -11.27 7.56
C GLY A 53 -3.55 -11.79 6.75
N THR A 54 -3.57 -11.43 5.49
CA THR A 54 -2.44 -11.52 4.57
C THR A 54 -2.37 -10.30 3.68
N ASN A 55 -1.19 -9.99 3.18
CA ASN A 55 -0.94 -8.86 2.30
C ASN A 55 -1.15 -9.25 0.84
N PHE A 56 -1.88 -8.44 0.06
CA PHE A 56 -1.93 -8.56 -1.39
C PHE A 56 -0.70 -7.91 -2.06
N GLY A 57 0.49 -8.26 -1.55
CA GLY A 57 1.75 -7.83 -2.13
C GLY A 57 1.93 -8.26 -3.58
N ASN A 58 2.82 -7.60 -4.31
CA ASN A 58 3.11 -7.85 -5.72
C ASN A 58 1.95 -7.57 -6.71
N TRP A 59 0.82 -7.08 -6.23
CA TRP A 59 -0.35 -6.79 -7.06
C TRP A 59 -0.35 -5.37 -7.63
N LEU A 60 -0.51 -4.36 -6.75
CA LEU A 60 -0.51 -2.93 -7.13
C LEU A 60 0.85 -2.27 -6.91
N LEU A 61 1.76 -2.96 -6.26
CA LEU A 61 3.15 -2.59 -6.09
C LEU A 61 4.01 -3.86 -6.25
N PRO A 62 4.63 -4.08 -7.41
CA PRO A 62 5.51 -5.21 -7.62
C PRO A 62 6.89 -4.97 -6.99
N GLU A 63 7.49 -6.01 -6.42
CA GLU A 63 8.84 -5.99 -5.87
C GLU A 63 9.72 -7.04 -6.55
N GLY A 64 10.96 -6.68 -6.85
CA GLY A 64 11.84 -7.49 -7.69
C GLY A 64 12.04 -8.92 -7.20
N TYR A 65 12.26 -9.11 -5.90
CA TYR A 65 12.48 -10.46 -5.35
C TYR A 65 11.26 -11.37 -5.52
N MET A 66 10.04 -10.82 -5.56
CA MET A 66 8.80 -11.58 -5.81
C MET A 66 8.66 -12.04 -7.27
N TRP A 67 9.50 -11.49 -8.16
CA TRP A 67 9.70 -11.89 -9.57
C TRP A 67 10.96 -12.73 -9.77
N GLY A 68 11.77 -12.89 -8.72
CA GLY A 68 13.08 -13.50 -8.78
C GLY A 68 14.16 -12.57 -9.33
N PHE A 69 13.89 -11.25 -9.47
CA PHE A 69 14.84 -10.24 -9.92
C PHE A 69 15.67 -9.72 -8.74
N GLN A 70 16.97 -9.62 -8.91
CA GLN A 70 17.88 -9.02 -7.92
C GLN A 70 18.15 -7.55 -8.22
N ASN A 71 18.42 -7.21 -9.48
CA ASN A 71 18.82 -5.86 -9.89
C ASN A 71 17.63 -5.00 -10.36
N ALA A 72 16.60 -5.61 -10.96
CA ALA A 72 15.34 -4.91 -11.26
C ALA A 72 14.42 -4.94 -10.03
N SER A 73 14.82 -4.26 -8.95
CA SER A 73 14.26 -4.45 -7.61
C SER A 73 13.10 -3.52 -7.28
N SER A 74 12.95 -2.39 -7.98
CA SER A 74 11.85 -1.44 -7.73
C SER A 74 10.69 -1.61 -8.73
N PRO A 75 9.47 -1.13 -8.39
CA PRO A 75 8.33 -1.14 -9.31
C PRO A 75 8.66 -0.58 -10.70
N ARG A 76 9.30 0.59 -10.78
CA ARG A 76 9.68 1.20 -12.07
C ARG A 76 10.68 0.38 -12.84
N LEU A 77 11.64 -0.25 -12.18
CA LEU A 77 12.63 -1.09 -12.87
C LEU A 77 11.97 -2.36 -13.43
N ILE A 78 11.01 -2.94 -12.72
CA ILE A 78 10.23 -4.09 -13.21
C ILE A 78 9.37 -3.68 -14.41
N GLU A 79 8.68 -2.53 -14.31
CA GLU A 79 7.89 -1.97 -15.41
C GLU A 79 8.76 -1.73 -16.65
N ASN A 80 9.98 -1.20 -16.49
CA ASN A 80 10.93 -0.99 -17.57
C ASN A 80 11.36 -2.33 -18.23
N VAL A 81 11.64 -3.37 -17.43
CA VAL A 81 11.94 -4.71 -17.97
C VAL A 81 10.81 -5.21 -18.85
N VAL A 82 9.58 -5.08 -18.42
CA VAL A 82 8.40 -5.50 -19.19
C VAL A 82 8.27 -4.67 -20.48
N ALA A 83 8.48 -3.35 -20.41
CA ALA A 83 8.41 -2.46 -21.55
C ALA A 83 9.53 -2.74 -22.58
N GLU A 84 10.74 -3.03 -22.12
CA GLU A 84 11.87 -3.40 -22.99
C GLU A 84 11.63 -4.72 -23.74
N LEU A 85 10.98 -5.67 -23.09
CA LEU A 85 10.69 -6.98 -23.69
C LEU A 85 9.50 -6.96 -24.65
N LEU A 86 8.48 -6.13 -24.38
CA LEU A 86 7.20 -6.16 -25.09
C LEU A 86 6.93 -4.93 -25.95
N GLY A 87 7.66 -3.83 -25.74
CA GLY A 87 7.30 -2.49 -26.21
C GLY A 87 6.14 -1.89 -25.40
N ASP A 88 6.04 -0.55 -25.36
CA ASP A 88 5.17 0.20 -24.44
C ASP A 88 3.70 -0.20 -24.51
N VAL A 89 3.16 -0.39 -25.73
CA VAL A 89 1.75 -0.74 -25.94
C VAL A 89 1.42 -2.11 -25.35
N SER A 90 2.25 -3.11 -25.63
CA SER A 90 2.04 -4.46 -25.10
C SER A 90 2.35 -4.56 -23.60
N ALA A 91 3.26 -3.74 -23.10
CA ALA A 91 3.55 -3.63 -21.67
C ALA A 91 2.35 -3.05 -20.91
N ALA A 92 1.68 -2.03 -21.45
CA ALA A 92 0.46 -1.49 -20.87
C ALA A 92 -0.66 -2.55 -20.79
N GLU A 93 -0.83 -3.34 -21.85
CA GLU A 93 -1.77 -4.48 -21.88
C GLU A 93 -1.40 -5.55 -20.86
N PHE A 94 -0.11 -5.90 -20.76
CA PHE A 94 0.40 -6.85 -19.75
C PHE A 94 0.04 -6.39 -18.34
N TRP A 95 0.32 -5.13 -17.98
CA TRP A 95 0.03 -4.61 -16.64
C TRP A 95 -1.45 -4.52 -16.34
N ARG A 96 -2.28 -4.21 -17.33
CA ARG A 96 -3.73 -4.27 -17.20
C ARG A 96 -4.16 -5.71 -16.86
N THR A 97 -3.72 -6.68 -17.63
CA THR A 97 -4.05 -8.10 -17.48
C THR A 97 -3.51 -8.65 -16.15
N TRP A 98 -2.29 -8.29 -15.77
CA TRP A 98 -1.70 -8.63 -14.48
C TRP A 98 -2.60 -8.18 -13.32
N ARG A 99 -2.97 -6.91 -13.29
CA ARG A 99 -3.79 -6.34 -12.22
C ARG A 99 -5.20 -6.91 -12.18
N ASP A 100 -5.75 -7.30 -13.32
CA ASP A 100 -7.09 -7.92 -13.40
C ASP A 100 -7.11 -9.36 -12.91
N ASN A 101 -6.01 -10.10 -13.04
CA ASN A 101 -5.97 -11.54 -12.77
C ASN A 101 -5.15 -11.93 -11.52
N TYR A 102 -4.27 -11.06 -11.02
CA TYR A 102 -3.39 -11.42 -9.91
C TYR A 102 -4.15 -11.56 -8.59
N VAL A 103 -5.11 -10.69 -8.33
CA VAL A 103 -6.08 -10.83 -7.25
C VAL A 103 -7.47 -10.93 -7.86
N THR A 104 -8.17 -12.01 -7.58
CA THR A 104 -9.49 -12.31 -8.11
C THR A 104 -10.51 -12.48 -6.99
N ARG A 105 -11.79 -12.54 -7.33
CA ARG A 105 -12.84 -12.84 -6.36
C ARG A 105 -12.67 -14.23 -5.72
N ASP A 106 -12.15 -15.18 -6.46
CA ASP A 106 -11.93 -16.54 -5.95
C ASP A 106 -10.76 -16.58 -4.94
N ASP A 107 -9.75 -15.70 -5.10
CA ASP A 107 -8.71 -15.51 -4.09
C ASP A 107 -9.31 -15.00 -2.76
N VAL A 108 -10.23 -14.02 -2.82
CA VAL A 108 -10.91 -13.49 -1.63
C VAL A 108 -11.77 -14.57 -0.95
N ARG A 109 -12.53 -15.36 -1.72
CA ARG A 109 -13.30 -16.50 -1.21
C ARG A 109 -12.42 -17.57 -0.57
N PHE A 110 -11.30 -17.88 -1.20
CA PHE A 110 -10.33 -18.82 -0.66
C PHE A 110 -9.82 -18.37 0.70
N LEU A 111 -9.41 -17.10 0.82
CA LEU A 111 -8.95 -16.55 2.09
C LEU A 111 -10.03 -16.63 3.17
N ARG A 112 -11.26 -16.28 2.84
CA ARG A 112 -12.37 -16.39 3.79
C ARG A 112 -12.58 -17.84 4.24
N ALA A 113 -12.58 -18.78 3.31
CA ALA A 113 -12.71 -20.20 3.61
C ALA A 113 -11.55 -20.77 4.43
N ALA A 114 -10.34 -20.21 4.25
CA ALA A 114 -9.14 -20.54 5.03
C ALA A 114 -9.12 -19.92 6.44
N GLY A 115 -10.13 -19.12 6.81
CA GLY A 115 -10.25 -18.53 8.15
C GLY A 115 -9.63 -17.16 8.34
N PHE A 116 -9.17 -16.52 7.26
CA PHE A 116 -8.76 -15.11 7.31
C PHE A 116 -10.01 -14.21 7.47
N ASN A 117 -9.83 -13.07 8.11
CA ASN A 117 -10.87 -12.05 8.28
C ASN A 117 -10.43 -10.65 7.82
N SER A 118 -9.21 -10.52 7.34
CA SER A 118 -8.68 -9.24 6.85
C SER A 118 -7.65 -9.43 5.75
N VAL A 119 -7.49 -8.39 4.94
CA VAL A 119 -6.41 -8.25 3.95
C VAL A 119 -5.82 -6.84 4.04
N ARG A 120 -4.51 -6.73 3.88
CA ARG A 120 -3.82 -5.46 3.68
C ARG A 120 -3.49 -5.30 2.20
N ILE A 121 -3.75 -4.13 1.64
CA ILE A 121 -3.57 -3.87 0.21
C ILE A 121 -2.49 -2.82 0.01
N PRO A 122 -1.27 -3.24 -0.34
CA PRO A 122 -0.17 -2.34 -0.68
C PRO A 122 -0.44 -1.56 -1.96
N LEU A 123 -0.42 -0.22 -1.88
CA LEU A 123 -0.65 0.70 -2.99
C LEU A 123 0.63 1.41 -3.43
N ASN A 124 0.83 1.50 -4.76
CA ASN A 124 1.74 2.49 -5.33
C ASN A 124 0.95 3.73 -5.74
N TRP A 125 1.35 4.92 -5.25
CA TRP A 125 0.71 6.20 -5.54
C TRP A 125 0.49 6.45 -7.04
N ARG A 126 1.39 5.96 -7.90
CA ARG A 126 1.37 6.14 -9.35
C ARG A 126 0.15 5.52 -10.05
N LEU A 127 -0.53 4.59 -9.39
CA LEU A 127 -1.76 4.00 -9.89
C LEU A 127 -3.01 4.84 -9.57
N PHE A 128 -2.88 5.84 -8.73
CA PHE A 128 -3.98 6.68 -8.23
C PHE A 128 -3.87 8.14 -8.65
N VAL A 129 -2.69 8.56 -9.11
CA VAL A 129 -2.39 9.93 -9.52
C VAL A 129 -1.76 9.93 -10.90
N SER A 130 -2.14 10.89 -11.76
CA SER A 130 -1.45 11.10 -13.03
C SER A 130 -0.01 11.54 -12.75
N GLU A 131 0.97 10.95 -13.45
CA GLU A 131 2.38 11.32 -13.28
C GLU A 131 2.74 12.65 -13.94
N ASP A 132 1.91 13.11 -14.88
CA ASP A 132 2.09 14.39 -15.58
C ASP A 132 1.45 15.53 -14.81
N ALA A 133 2.17 16.63 -14.67
CA ALA A 133 1.66 17.84 -14.05
C ALA A 133 0.64 18.55 -14.99
N PRO A 134 -0.45 19.13 -14.46
CA PRO A 134 -0.82 19.12 -13.05
C PRO A 134 -1.29 17.74 -12.57
N PHE A 135 -0.85 17.33 -11.41
CA PHE A 135 -1.25 16.05 -10.82
C PHE A 135 -2.75 15.99 -10.58
N ARG A 136 -3.37 14.89 -11.00
CA ARG A 136 -4.80 14.64 -10.85
C ARG A 136 -5.02 13.30 -10.19
N MET A 137 -6.03 13.19 -9.33
CA MET A 137 -6.46 11.92 -8.73
C MET A 137 -7.14 11.06 -9.80
N ALA A 138 -6.32 10.43 -10.63
CA ALA A 138 -6.72 9.64 -11.78
C ALA A 138 -5.74 8.47 -11.98
N GLY A 139 -6.27 7.33 -12.39
CA GLY A 139 -5.47 6.14 -12.67
C GLY A 139 -6.28 4.86 -12.49
N PRO A 140 -5.75 3.72 -12.90
CA PRO A 140 -6.45 2.44 -12.85
C PRO A 140 -6.64 1.92 -11.40
N GLY A 141 -5.85 2.38 -10.46
CA GLY A 141 -5.87 1.95 -9.06
C GLY A 141 -7.22 2.13 -8.39
N TRP A 142 -7.93 3.21 -8.72
CA TRP A 142 -9.25 3.51 -8.15
C TRP A 142 -10.27 2.40 -8.42
N ALA A 143 -10.44 2.00 -9.68
CA ALA A 143 -11.39 0.95 -10.05
C ALA A 143 -10.96 -0.44 -9.55
N LEU A 144 -9.65 -0.71 -9.51
CA LEU A 144 -9.10 -1.95 -8.99
C LEU A 144 -9.36 -2.08 -7.49
N LEU A 145 -9.13 -1.02 -6.75
CA LEU A 145 -9.33 -1.00 -5.30
C LEU A 145 -10.81 -1.11 -4.93
N ASP A 146 -11.70 -0.35 -5.61
CA ASP A 146 -13.16 -0.46 -5.44
C ASP A 146 -13.66 -1.89 -5.62
N ARG A 147 -13.17 -2.55 -6.68
CA ARG A 147 -13.57 -3.92 -7.03
C ARG A 147 -13.18 -4.91 -5.94
N VAL A 148 -11.96 -4.84 -5.44
CA VAL A 148 -11.46 -5.78 -4.42
C VAL A 148 -12.09 -5.50 -3.07
N ILE A 149 -12.26 -4.23 -2.68
CA ILE A 149 -13.00 -3.86 -1.46
C ILE A 149 -14.44 -4.41 -1.53
N GLY A 150 -15.10 -4.28 -2.69
CA GLY A 150 -16.44 -4.85 -2.90
C GLY A 150 -16.47 -6.36 -2.68
N TRP A 151 -15.51 -7.12 -3.22
CA TRP A 151 -15.42 -8.56 -3.00
C TRP A 151 -15.14 -8.90 -1.53
N CYS A 152 -14.23 -8.19 -0.89
CA CYS A 152 -13.93 -8.40 0.53
C CYS A 152 -15.14 -8.16 1.42
N ARG A 153 -15.89 -7.08 1.18
CA ARG A 153 -17.14 -6.78 1.89
C ARG A 153 -18.17 -7.91 1.71
N GLU A 154 -18.37 -8.38 0.49
CA GLU A 154 -19.33 -9.45 0.18
C GLU A 154 -18.98 -10.77 0.87
N GLU A 155 -17.70 -11.06 1.02
CA GLU A 155 -17.19 -12.28 1.68
C GLU A 155 -16.92 -12.08 3.20
N GLY A 156 -17.12 -10.87 3.72
CA GLY A 156 -16.94 -10.54 5.14
C GLY A 156 -15.48 -10.48 5.60
N LEU A 157 -14.59 -9.98 4.73
CA LEU A 157 -13.21 -9.63 5.07
C LEU A 157 -13.08 -8.12 5.22
N TYR A 158 -12.37 -7.68 6.24
CA TYR A 158 -11.96 -6.30 6.38
C TYR A 158 -10.75 -5.97 5.49
N VAL A 159 -10.69 -4.73 5.03
CA VAL A 159 -9.58 -4.23 4.21
C VAL A 159 -8.81 -3.16 4.97
N ILE A 160 -7.48 -3.28 5.02
CA ILE A 160 -6.56 -2.22 5.44
C ILE A 160 -5.87 -1.69 4.16
N ILE A 161 -6.07 -0.41 3.88
CA ILE A 161 -5.45 0.27 2.73
C ILE A 161 -4.09 0.78 3.17
N ASP A 162 -3.03 0.36 2.49
CA ASP A 162 -1.65 0.71 2.82
C ASP A 162 -0.98 1.51 1.70
N LEU A 163 -0.41 2.66 2.03
CA LEU A 163 0.43 3.40 1.09
C LEU A 163 1.86 2.87 1.15
N HIS A 164 2.10 1.84 0.37
CA HIS A 164 3.37 1.13 0.32
C HIS A 164 4.44 1.86 -0.49
N GLY A 165 4.03 2.62 -1.49
CA GLY A 165 4.89 3.51 -2.25
C GLY A 165 4.28 4.90 -2.32
N ALA A 166 4.80 5.85 -1.52
CA ALA A 166 4.37 7.24 -1.49
C ALA A 166 5.12 8.10 -2.52
N PRO A 167 4.56 9.27 -2.93
CA PRO A 167 5.28 10.25 -3.73
C PRO A 167 6.65 10.59 -3.14
N GLY A 168 7.71 10.49 -3.93
CA GLY A 168 9.08 10.72 -3.50
C GLY A 168 9.74 9.56 -2.76
N GLY A 169 8.96 8.55 -2.36
CA GLY A 169 9.41 7.41 -1.56
C GLY A 169 9.62 7.75 -0.08
N GLN A 170 9.10 6.92 0.80
CA GLN A 170 9.17 7.09 2.26
C GLN A 170 10.25 6.24 2.92
N THR A 171 10.66 5.13 2.28
CA THR A 171 11.65 4.22 2.87
C THR A 171 13.08 4.68 2.62
N GLY A 172 13.36 5.24 1.45
CA GLY A 172 14.71 5.47 0.94
C GLY A 172 15.35 4.23 0.34
N ALA A 173 14.61 3.11 0.26
CA ALA A 173 15.01 1.86 -0.36
C ALA A 173 14.37 1.71 -1.76
N ASN A 174 14.49 0.54 -2.35
CA ASN A 174 13.98 0.27 -3.70
C ASN A 174 12.49 -0.08 -3.73
N ILE A 175 11.92 -0.60 -2.65
CA ILE A 175 10.55 -1.16 -2.62
C ILE A 175 9.47 -0.14 -2.94
N ASP A 176 9.71 1.14 -2.71
CA ASP A 176 8.77 2.25 -2.94
C ASP A 176 9.18 3.20 -4.07
N ASP A 177 10.02 2.75 -4.99
CA ASP A 177 10.65 3.56 -6.04
C ASP A 177 11.59 4.67 -5.51
N SER A 178 11.97 4.65 -4.23
CA SER A 178 13.01 5.53 -3.71
C SER A 178 14.33 5.32 -4.45
N ARG A 179 15.09 6.42 -4.58
CA ARG A 179 16.38 6.43 -5.26
C ARG A 179 17.51 6.67 -4.27
N GLY A 180 17.56 5.84 -3.20
CA GLY A 180 18.60 5.89 -2.19
C GLY A 180 18.39 6.92 -1.07
N ARG A 181 17.24 7.60 -1.03
CA ARG A 181 16.85 8.49 0.07
C ARG A 181 15.33 8.61 0.19
N PRO A 182 14.76 8.80 1.39
CA PRO A 182 13.33 8.99 1.59
C PRO A 182 12.94 10.45 1.26
N LEU A 183 12.79 10.75 -0.05
CA LEU A 183 12.57 12.10 -0.55
C LEU A 183 11.23 12.70 -0.09
N LEU A 184 10.25 11.88 0.25
CA LEU A 184 8.99 12.33 0.83
C LEU A 184 9.21 13.33 1.98
N PHE A 185 10.22 13.11 2.82
CA PHE A 185 10.46 13.96 3.99
C PHE A 185 11.24 15.25 3.67
N ASP A 186 11.86 15.33 2.50
CA ASP A 186 12.66 16.46 2.04
C ASP A 186 11.99 17.29 0.95
N ASP A 187 10.87 16.81 0.38
CA ASP A 187 10.20 17.41 -0.76
C ASP A 187 8.79 17.87 -0.39
N PRO A 188 8.54 19.21 -0.30
CA PRO A 188 7.21 19.74 0.01
C PRO A 188 6.12 19.34 -0.99
N ASP A 189 6.44 19.17 -2.27
CA ASP A 189 5.49 18.79 -3.30
C ASP A 189 5.09 17.31 -3.16
N ALA A 190 6.06 16.43 -2.86
CA ALA A 190 5.79 15.03 -2.54
C ALA A 190 4.92 14.92 -1.28
N GLN A 191 5.21 15.70 -0.23
CA GLN A 191 4.38 15.76 0.97
C GLN A 191 2.96 16.22 0.67
N LYS A 192 2.83 17.30 -0.11
CA LYS A 192 1.50 17.81 -0.50
C LYS A 192 0.72 16.76 -1.27
N LEU A 193 1.34 16.13 -2.24
CA LEU A 193 0.70 15.10 -3.06
C LEU A 193 0.28 13.89 -2.23
N THR A 194 1.08 13.49 -1.23
CA THR A 194 0.72 12.42 -0.29
C THR A 194 -0.50 12.80 0.56
N LEU A 195 -0.56 14.05 1.05
CA LEU A 195 -1.72 14.56 1.77
C LEU A 195 -2.98 14.54 0.89
N ASP A 196 -2.88 15.06 -0.34
CA ASP A 196 -3.99 15.12 -1.29
C ASP A 196 -4.49 13.70 -1.65
N LEU A 197 -3.57 12.75 -1.84
CA LEU A 197 -3.91 11.35 -2.13
C LEU A 197 -4.65 10.70 -0.95
N TRP A 198 -4.15 10.86 0.27
CA TRP A 198 -4.83 10.31 1.44
C TRP A 198 -6.20 10.94 1.68
N GLN A 199 -6.34 12.25 1.47
CA GLN A 199 -7.66 12.88 1.54
C GLN A 199 -8.62 12.32 0.47
N ALA A 200 -8.14 12.07 -0.74
CA ALA A 200 -8.96 11.50 -1.81
C ALA A 200 -9.36 10.05 -1.49
N LEU A 201 -8.43 9.21 -1.00
CA LEU A 201 -8.70 7.84 -0.57
C LEU A 201 -9.71 7.82 0.60
N ALA A 202 -9.44 8.60 1.64
CA ALA A 202 -10.30 8.68 2.81
C ALA A 202 -11.71 9.21 2.47
N ALA A 203 -11.81 10.24 1.62
CA ALA A 203 -13.10 10.77 1.17
C ALA A 203 -13.89 9.73 0.35
N ARG A 204 -13.20 8.91 -0.47
CA ARG A 204 -13.85 7.88 -1.28
C ARG A 204 -14.43 6.75 -0.44
N TYR A 205 -13.71 6.31 0.58
CA TYR A 205 -14.08 5.14 1.38
C TYR A 205 -14.67 5.48 2.74
N ARG A 206 -14.89 6.76 3.06
CA ARG A 206 -15.37 7.22 4.37
C ARG A 206 -16.63 6.51 4.89
N ASP A 207 -17.49 6.05 3.98
CA ASP A 207 -18.75 5.38 4.29
C ASP A 207 -18.69 3.85 4.04
N GLU A 208 -17.52 3.30 3.69
CA GLU A 208 -17.31 1.88 3.39
C GLU A 208 -16.88 1.11 4.64
N THR A 209 -17.83 0.52 5.33
CA THR A 209 -17.60 -0.21 6.60
C THR A 209 -16.77 -1.49 6.48
N GLY A 210 -16.58 -1.99 5.24
CA GLY A 210 -15.66 -3.09 4.95
C GLY A 210 -14.18 -2.67 4.96
N VAL A 211 -13.89 -1.38 4.80
CA VAL A 211 -12.56 -0.84 5.09
C VAL A 211 -12.41 -0.72 6.59
N LEU A 212 -11.38 -1.34 7.16
CA LEU A 212 -11.08 -1.24 8.58
C LEU A 212 -10.30 0.04 8.89
N GLY A 213 -9.36 0.37 8.02
CA GLY A 213 -8.53 1.54 8.25
C GLY A 213 -7.46 1.78 7.19
N TYR A 214 -6.63 2.76 7.46
CA TYR A 214 -5.61 3.33 6.60
C TYR A 214 -4.23 3.18 7.26
N ASP A 215 -3.35 2.41 6.63
CA ASP A 215 -1.94 2.31 6.99
C ASP A 215 -1.19 3.37 6.20
N LEU A 216 -0.84 4.45 6.89
CA LEU A 216 -0.51 5.72 6.23
C LEU A 216 0.80 5.70 5.46
N LEU A 217 1.80 4.96 5.92
CA LEU A 217 3.10 4.79 5.24
C LEU A 217 3.70 3.45 5.63
N ASN A 218 3.97 2.61 4.64
CA ASN A 218 4.71 1.38 4.83
C ASN A 218 6.19 1.67 5.14
N GLU A 219 6.71 1.07 6.22
CA GLU A 219 8.15 0.98 6.54
C GLU A 219 8.93 2.30 6.39
N PRO A 220 8.44 3.42 6.94
CA PRO A 220 9.08 4.71 6.72
C PRO A 220 10.49 4.75 7.32
N VAL A 221 11.42 5.34 6.57
CA VAL A 221 12.82 5.56 6.95
C VAL A 221 13.56 4.25 7.23
N ALA A 222 14.20 3.69 6.23
CA ALA A 222 15.05 2.50 6.39
C ALA A 222 16.14 2.74 7.46
N ASP A 223 16.59 1.68 8.12
CA ASP A 223 17.43 1.73 9.32
C ASP A 223 18.85 2.28 9.11
N TYR A 224 19.30 2.27 7.86
CA TYR A 224 20.61 2.82 7.44
C TYR A 224 20.61 4.33 7.12
N HIS A 225 19.44 5.00 7.20
CA HIS A 225 19.36 6.44 7.03
C HIS A 225 19.64 7.18 8.34
N ASP A 226 20.00 8.47 8.22
CA ASP A 226 20.27 9.35 9.35
C ASP A 226 19.00 9.51 10.23
N ARG A 227 18.98 8.78 11.33
CA ARG A 227 17.87 8.77 12.29
C ARG A 227 17.65 10.13 12.95
N ALA A 228 18.73 10.86 13.24
CA ALA A 228 18.64 12.17 13.87
C ALA A 228 17.95 13.19 12.95
N ARG A 229 18.14 13.05 11.64
CA ARG A 229 17.48 13.87 10.62
C ARG A 229 16.04 13.41 10.37
N TYR A 230 15.82 12.14 10.00
CA TYR A 230 14.55 11.70 9.41
C TYR A 230 13.48 11.37 10.44
N ASN A 231 13.83 10.87 11.63
CA ASN A 231 12.83 10.51 12.64
C ASN A 231 11.97 11.70 13.09
N PRO A 232 12.51 12.90 13.34
CA PRO A 232 11.68 14.08 13.63
C PRO A 232 10.79 14.49 12.44
N LEU A 233 11.27 14.32 11.21
CA LEU A 233 10.49 14.65 10.00
C LEU A 233 9.32 13.71 9.82
N LEU A 234 9.50 12.40 10.06
CA LEU A 234 8.42 11.41 10.05
C LEU A 234 7.35 11.78 11.08
N ALA A 235 7.75 12.02 12.33
CA ALA A 235 6.81 12.39 13.40
C ALA A 235 6.04 13.67 13.08
N ALA A 236 6.72 14.69 12.53
CA ALA A 236 6.09 15.93 12.10
C ALA A 236 5.12 15.71 10.93
N PHE A 237 5.48 14.83 9.99
CA PHE A 237 4.63 14.54 8.84
C PHE A 237 3.34 13.80 9.24
N TYR A 238 3.41 12.80 10.12
CA TYR A 238 2.21 12.14 10.65
C TYR A 238 1.27 13.10 11.39
N ARG A 239 1.83 14.10 12.13
CA ARG A 239 1.02 15.13 12.80
C ARG A 239 0.30 16.09 11.83
N ARG A 240 0.67 16.09 10.56
CA ARG A 240 -0.04 16.78 9.47
C ARG A 240 -0.98 15.82 8.73
N LEU A 241 -0.56 14.61 8.49
CA LEU A 241 -1.28 13.62 7.68
C LEU A 241 -2.53 13.10 8.39
N VAL A 242 -2.43 12.75 9.67
CA VAL A 242 -3.59 12.27 10.45
C VAL A 242 -4.73 13.28 10.50
N PRO A 243 -4.52 14.57 10.83
CA PRO A 243 -5.59 15.57 10.77
C PRO A 243 -6.17 15.76 9.37
N ALA A 244 -5.34 15.64 8.32
CA ALA A 244 -5.83 15.74 6.94
C ALA A 244 -6.80 14.60 6.58
N VAL A 245 -6.50 13.37 6.99
CA VAL A 245 -7.40 12.21 6.86
C VAL A 245 -8.66 12.45 7.69
N ARG A 246 -8.53 12.83 8.96
CA ARG A 246 -9.66 13.05 9.88
C ARG A 246 -10.61 14.16 9.46
N ALA A 247 -10.13 15.14 8.68
CA ALA A 247 -10.96 16.20 8.13
C ALA A 247 -12.06 15.69 7.17
N VAL A 248 -11.82 14.53 6.54
CA VAL A 248 -12.75 13.93 5.56
C VAL A 248 -13.33 12.60 6.05
N ASP A 249 -12.63 11.90 6.95
CA ASP A 249 -13.04 10.62 7.50
C ASP A 249 -12.77 10.55 9.02
N PRO A 250 -13.81 10.72 9.84
CA PRO A 250 -13.67 10.65 11.29
C PRO A 250 -13.71 9.22 11.85
N HIS A 251 -14.03 8.19 11.04
CA HIS A 251 -14.44 6.88 11.55
C HIS A 251 -13.37 5.79 11.43
N HIS A 252 -12.71 5.68 10.27
CA HIS A 252 -11.76 4.60 10.04
C HIS A 252 -10.54 4.68 10.95
N ILE A 253 -9.98 3.53 11.29
CA ILE A 253 -8.75 3.45 12.07
C ILE A 253 -7.58 3.97 11.23
N VAL A 254 -6.69 4.72 11.86
CA VAL A 254 -5.43 5.13 11.24
C VAL A 254 -4.29 4.34 11.88
N PHE A 255 -3.56 3.59 11.06
CA PHE A 255 -2.37 2.88 11.47
C PHE A 255 -1.15 3.74 11.21
N LEU A 256 -0.23 3.76 12.17
CA LEU A 256 1.05 4.47 12.08
C LEU A 256 2.18 3.48 12.20
N GLY A 257 2.97 3.39 11.16
CA GLY A 257 4.23 2.66 11.16
C GLY A 257 5.32 3.41 11.93
N GLY A 258 6.14 2.67 12.67
CA GLY A 258 7.32 3.22 13.31
C GLY A 258 8.43 3.55 12.31
N ALA A 259 9.41 4.36 12.69
CA ALA A 259 10.61 4.53 11.87
C ALA A 259 11.43 3.22 11.81
N GLN A 260 12.42 3.18 10.90
CA GLN A 260 13.32 2.04 10.70
C GLN A 260 12.56 0.73 10.47
N TRP A 261 11.87 0.66 9.34
CA TRP A 261 11.13 -0.54 8.91
C TRP A 261 10.00 -0.93 9.88
N ASP A 262 9.23 0.07 10.34
CA ASP A 262 8.12 -0.13 11.29
C ASP A 262 8.54 -0.76 12.64
N THR A 263 9.76 -0.43 13.10
CA THR A 263 10.28 -1.01 14.34
C THR A 263 10.49 -0.02 15.49
N GLN A 264 10.56 1.30 15.24
CA GLN A 264 10.90 2.31 16.25
C GLN A 264 9.74 3.30 16.45
N PHE A 265 9.00 3.15 17.54
CA PHE A 265 7.77 3.90 17.83
C PHE A 265 7.98 5.12 18.71
N GLU A 266 9.06 5.18 19.51
CA GLU A 266 9.37 6.29 20.41
C GLU A 266 9.44 7.62 19.65
N VAL A 267 9.79 7.58 18.37
CA VAL A 267 9.86 8.76 17.50
C VAL A 267 8.49 9.46 17.34
N LEU A 268 7.40 8.71 17.45
CA LEU A 268 6.04 9.23 17.29
C LEU A 268 5.55 10.02 18.51
N GLY A 269 6.18 9.79 19.68
CA GLY A 269 5.73 10.35 20.95
C GLY A 269 4.41 9.73 21.42
N PRO A 270 3.70 10.37 22.35
CA PRO A 270 2.41 9.87 22.85
C PRO A 270 1.35 9.92 21.72
N PRO A 271 0.29 9.08 21.83
CA PRO A 271 -0.86 9.14 20.93
C PRO A 271 -1.43 10.57 20.88
N PHE A 272 -1.72 11.05 19.66
CA PHE A 272 -2.08 12.45 19.43
C PHE A 272 -3.43 12.62 18.71
N ALA A 273 -4.13 11.53 18.43
CA ALA A 273 -5.46 11.54 17.85
C ALA A 273 -6.25 10.31 18.33
N PRO A 274 -7.59 10.35 18.32
CA PRO A 274 -8.41 9.18 18.59
C PRO A 274 -8.35 8.17 17.44
N ASN A 275 -8.74 6.95 17.74
CA ASN A 275 -8.87 5.85 16.78
C ASN A 275 -7.57 5.58 15.98
N LEU A 276 -6.42 5.66 16.70
CA LEU A 276 -5.11 5.28 16.20
C LEU A 276 -4.80 3.83 16.56
N ALA A 277 -4.03 3.18 15.72
CA ALA A 277 -3.32 1.94 15.99
C ALA A 277 -1.88 2.06 15.50
N TYR A 278 -0.99 1.20 16.00
CA TYR A 278 0.37 1.10 15.49
C TYR A 278 0.53 -0.19 14.71
N THR A 279 1.22 -0.12 13.57
CA THR A 279 1.63 -1.29 12.79
C THR A 279 3.13 -1.53 12.97
N PHE A 280 3.52 -2.77 13.21
CA PHE A 280 4.93 -3.16 13.26
C PHE A 280 5.22 -4.30 12.30
N HIS A 281 6.44 -4.37 11.80
CA HIS A 281 6.92 -5.42 10.92
C HIS A 281 8.04 -6.20 11.61
N LEU A 282 8.07 -7.52 11.42
CA LEU A 282 9.07 -8.36 12.04
C LEU A 282 9.38 -9.58 11.15
N TYR A 283 10.55 -9.56 10.54
CA TYR A 283 11.11 -10.65 9.76
C TYR A 283 12.33 -11.24 10.47
N GLU A 284 12.78 -12.41 10.07
CA GLU A 284 14.05 -13.05 10.46
C GLU A 284 14.28 -13.35 11.97
N ASP A 285 13.59 -12.68 12.89
CA ASP A 285 13.69 -12.92 14.31
C ASP A 285 13.11 -14.29 14.70
N GLN A 286 13.56 -14.85 15.80
CA GLN A 286 12.97 -16.06 16.35
C GLN A 286 11.53 -15.75 16.86
N PRO A 287 10.57 -16.68 16.69
CA PRO A 287 9.19 -16.49 17.14
C PRO A 287 9.08 -16.70 18.68
N VAL A 288 9.74 -15.84 19.42
CA VAL A 288 9.80 -15.87 20.89
C VAL A 288 9.39 -14.52 21.48
N GLU A 289 8.95 -14.52 22.75
CA GLU A 289 8.45 -13.32 23.43
C GLU A 289 9.47 -12.17 23.45
N ALA A 290 10.76 -12.48 23.55
CA ALA A 290 11.82 -11.48 23.51
C ALA A 290 11.80 -10.64 22.23
N SER A 291 11.41 -11.22 21.08
CA SER A 291 11.36 -10.54 19.79
C SER A 291 10.23 -9.51 19.72
N ILE A 292 9.13 -9.72 20.46
CA ILE A 292 7.97 -8.82 20.47
C ILE A 292 7.88 -7.95 21.73
N SER A 293 8.75 -8.15 22.72
CA SER A 293 8.68 -7.51 24.04
C SER A 293 8.63 -5.98 23.99
N ARG A 294 9.37 -5.35 23.07
CA ARG A 294 9.37 -3.89 22.88
C ARG A 294 8.03 -3.38 22.38
N TYR A 295 7.34 -4.14 21.53
CA TYR A 295 6.02 -3.77 21.01
C TYR A 295 4.94 -3.93 22.08
N LEU A 296 5.05 -5.00 22.89
CA LEU A 296 4.19 -5.19 24.06
C LEU A 296 4.34 -4.02 25.06
N ALA A 297 5.58 -3.65 25.36
CA ALA A 297 5.87 -2.52 26.25
C ALA A 297 5.33 -1.18 25.68
N TRP A 298 5.44 -0.97 24.36
CA TRP A 298 4.91 0.23 23.72
C TRP A 298 3.39 0.25 23.77
N ARG A 299 2.72 -0.86 23.47
CA ARG A 299 1.26 -1.02 23.59
C ARG A 299 0.78 -0.73 25.00
N GLU A 300 1.47 -1.27 26.01
CA GLU A 300 1.14 -1.02 27.43
C GLU A 300 1.31 0.45 27.80
N LYS A 301 2.42 1.06 27.41
CA LYS A 301 2.74 2.47 27.69
C LYS A 301 1.74 3.44 27.06
N THR A 302 1.27 3.15 25.85
CA THR A 302 0.43 4.08 25.08
C THR A 302 -1.06 3.81 25.22
N GLY A 303 -1.44 2.58 25.60
CA GLY A 303 -2.85 2.17 25.65
C GLY A 303 -3.50 2.12 24.26
N VAL A 304 -2.71 1.94 23.18
CA VAL A 304 -3.14 1.90 21.77
C VAL A 304 -2.84 0.52 21.21
N PRO A 305 -3.68 -0.04 20.31
CA PRO A 305 -3.42 -1.34 19.74
C PRO A 305 -2.10 -1.36 18.95
N MET A 306 -1.38 -2.48 19.09
CA MET A 306 -0.28 -2.88 18.22
C MET A 306 -0.77 -4.00 17.32
N TRP A 307 -0.47 -3.94 16.05
CA TRP A 307 -0.85 -4.91 15.04
C TRP A 307 0.37 -5.29 14.21
N LEU A 308 0.55 -6.58 13.95
CA LEU A 308 1.59 -7.04 13.03
C LEU A 308 1.12 -6.84 11.60
N GLY A 309 1.63 -5.80 10.93
CA GLY A 309 1.31 -5.47 9.54
C GLY A 309 2.00 -6.39 8.54
N GLU A 310 3.23 -6.81 8.86
CA GLU A 310 3.99 -7.74 8.05
C GLU A 310 4.92 -8.63 8.88
N ALA A 311 4.96 -9.89 8.48
CA ALA A 311 5.96 -10.88 8.83
C ALA A 311 5.82 -12.06 7.88
N GLY A 312 6.78 -12.96 7.84
CA GLY A 312 6.68 -14.14 7.00
C GLY A 312 7.97 -14.47 6.29
N GLU A 313 7.88 -14.83 5.01
CA GLU A 313 9.04 -15.24 4.19
C GLU A 313 9.86 -16.39 4.83
N ASN A 314 9.22 -17.17 5.67
CA ASN A 314 9.84 -18.18 6.52
C ASN A 314 9.18 -19.57 6.33
N THR A 315 9.52 -20.55 7.17
CA THR A 315 8.93 -21.89 7.16
C THR A 315 7.53 -21.89 7.77
N ASP A 316 6.69 -22.86 7.40
CA ASP A 316 5.35 -23.03 7.98
C ASP A 316 5.39 -23.17 9.50
N GLY A 317 6.40 -23.92 10.02
CA GLY A 317 6.58 -24.06 11.46
C GLY A 317 6.93 -22.74 12.17
N TRP A 318 7.71 -21.87 11.55
CA TRP A 318 7.99 -20.54 12.07
C TRP A 318 6.71 -19.68 12.06
N ILE A 319 5.95 -19.70 10.97
CA ILE A 319 4.68 -18.97 10.84
C ILE A 319 3.69 -19.41 11.92
N GLU A 320 3.55 -20.72 12.12
CA GLU A 320 2.65 -21.27 13.15
C GLU A 320 3.05 -20.84 14.56
N GLN A 321 4.34 -20.93 14.89
CA GLN A 321 4.87 -20.52 16.19
C GLN A 321 4.67 -19.02 16.42
N PHE A 322 4.98 -18.20 15.41
CA PHE A 322 4.84 -16.75 15.52
C PHE A 322 3.38 -16.32 15.64
N ARG A 323 2.50 -16.90 14.83
CA ARG A 323 1.05 -16.70 14.95
C ARG A 323 0.55 -17.04 16.36
N THR A 324 0.96 -18.19 16.89
CA THR A 324 0.55 -18.64 18.23
C THR A 324 1.04 -17.69 19.31
N LEU A 325 2.28 -17.19 19.19
CA LEU A 325 2.83 -16.19 20.10
C LEU A 325 2.03 -14.89 20.06
N LEU A 326 1.75 -14.36 18.89
CA LEU A 326 0.97 -13.11 18.73
C LEU A 326 -0.45 -13.25 19.30
N GLU A 327 -1.14 -14.34 18.99
CA GLU A 327 -2.48 -14.62 19.50
C GLU A 327 -2.51 -14.78 21.03
N SER A 328 -1.45 -15.31 21.66
CA SER A 328 -1.34 -15.41 23.11
C SER A 328 -1.24 -14.05 23.81
N HIS A 329 -0.90 -13.00 23.07
CA HIS A 329 -0.83 -11.61 23.53
C HIS A 329 -1.94 -10.71 22.97
N ASP A 330 -2.99 -11.28 22.39
CA ASP A 330 -4.09 -10.55 21.74
C ASP A 330 -3.61 -9.56 20.65
N ILE A 331 -2.57 -9.96 19.90
CA ILE A 331 -2.05 -9.20 18.76
C ILE A 331 -2.59 -9.81 17.46
N GLY A 332 -3.32 -9.00 16.68
CA GLY A 332 -3.69 -9.35 15.32
C GLY A 332 -2.48 -9.35 14.38
N TRP A 333 -2.56 -10.13 13.32
CA TRP A 333 -1.47 -10.34 12.39
C TRP A 333 -1.91 -10.30 10.93
N CYS A 334 -0.95 -9.94 10.04
CA CYS A 334 -1.11 -9.93 8.60
C CYS A 334 0.19 -10.39 7.95
N PHE A 335 0.27 -11.67 7.60
CA PHE A 335 1.50 -12.21 7.04
C PHE A 335 1.75 -11.76 5.61
N TRP A 336 3.00 -11.48 5.31
CA TRP A 336 3.52 -11.26 3.98
C TRP A 336 3.97 -12.59 3.37
N THR A 337 3.52 -12.99 2.21
CA THR A 337 2.57 -12.32 1.32
C THR A 337 1.53 -13.33 0.83
N TYR A 338 0.45 -12.86 0.25
CA TYR A 338 -0.56 -13.75 -0.31
C TYR A 338 0.00 -14.58 -1.46
N LYS A 339 0.59 -13.94 -2.48
CA LYS A 339 1.01 -14.62 -3.71
C LYS A 339 2.31 -14.03 -4.27
N LYS A 340 3.21 -14.88 -4.79
CA LYS A 340 4.38 -14.49 -5.59
C LYS A 340 4.76 -15.52 -6.63
N ILE A 341 5.65 -15.17 -7.57
CA ILE A 341 6.00 -16.02 -8.70
C ILE A 341 7.01 -17.08 -8.27
N GLY A 342 6.71 -18.36 -8.53
CA GLY A 342 7.65 -19.47 -8.42
C GLY A 342 8.17 -19.79 -7.03
N ALA A 343 7.62 -19.18 -5.98
CA ALA A 343 8.11 -19.34 -4.62
C ALA A 343 7.09 -20.06 -3.73
N ALA A 344 7.61 -20.91 -2.84
CA ALA A 344 6.81 -21.70 -1.90
C ALA A 344 6.48 -20.95 -0.60
N LYS A 345 6.96 -19.71 -0.43
CA LYS A 345 6.74 -18.90 0.78
C LYS A 345 5.66 -17.86 0.51
N GLY A 346 4.45 -18.18 0.87
CA GLY A 346 3.26 -17.36 0.69
C GLY A 346 2.02 -18.22 0.86
N VAL A 347 0.84 -17.60 0.97
CA VAL A 347 -0.43 -18.35 1.10
C VAL A 347 -0.77 -19.09 -0.20
N ALA A 348 -0.42 -18.49 -1.34
CA ALA A 348 -0.54 -19.07 -2.66
C ALA A 348 0.72 -18.82 -3.50
N THR A 349 0.84 -19.52 -4.62
CA THR A 349 1.97 -19.40 -5.54
C THR A 349 1.44 -19.22 -6.97
N ALA A 350 1.95 -18.21 -7.68
CA ALA A 350 1.82 -18.12 -9.13
C ALA A 350 2.94 -18.99 -9.76
N PRO A 351 2.63 -20.04 -10.52
CA PRO A 351 3.66 -20.86 -11.12
C PRO A 351 4.54 -20.04 -12.07
N ALA A 352 5.85 -20.18 -11.94
CA ALA A 352 6.77 -19.58 -12.91
C ALA A 352 6.61 -20.27 -14.28
N PRO A 353 6.39 -19.52 -15.38
CA PRO A 353 6.28 -20.11 -16.70
C PRO A 353 7.58 -20.82 -17.14
N ALA A 354 7.45 -21.77 -18.07
CA ALA A 354 8.62 -22.33 -18.73
C ALA A 354 9.44 -21.20 -19.39
N GLY A 355 10.76 -21.20 -19.16
CA GLY A 355 11.63 -20.14 -19.66
C GLY A 355 11.72 -18.88 -18.80
N TRP A 356 11.01 -18.80 -17.64
CA TRP A 356 11.05 -17.64 -16.75
C TRP A 356 12.46 -17.20 -16.39
N ARG A 357 13.38 -18.14 -16.20
CA ARG A 357 14.80 -17.86 -15.92
C ARG A 357 15.48 -16.99 -16.99
N THR A 358 15.04 -17.02 -18.25
CA THR A 358 15.56 -16.15 -19.31
C THR A 358 15.18 -14.70 -19.04
N ILE A 359 13.95 -14.48 -18.57
CA ILE A 359 13.48 -13.13 -18.18
C ILE A 359 14.26 -12.62 -16.98
N VAL A 360 14.44 -13.46 -15.95
CA VAL A 360 15.24 -13.13 -14.74
C VAL A 360 16.66 -12.74 -15.12
N ALA A 361 17.33 -13.56 -15.93
CA ALA A 361 18.70 -13.29 -16.39
C ALA A 361 18.80 -11.99 -17.20
N TYR A 362 17.81 -11.69 -18.03
CA TYR A 362 17.74 -10.43 -18.76
C TYR A 362 17.57 -9.24 -17.82
N ALA A 363 16.60 -9.31 -16.92
CA ALA A 363 16.30 -8.25 -15.95
C ALA A 363 17.53 -7.87 -15.13
N ASP A 364 18.24 -8.87 -14.61
CA ASP A 364 19.41 -8.65 -13.76
C ASP A 364 20.61 -8.13 -14.54
N LYS A 365 20.84 -8.63 -15.75
CA LYS A 365 21.94 -8.16 -16.61
C LYS A 365 21.74 -6.74 -17.10
N ALA A 366 20.53 -6.36 -17.47
CA ALA A 366 20.21 -5.03 -17.97
C ALA A 366 20.30 -3.93 -16.89
N ARG A 367 20.31 -4.31 -15.61
CA ARG A 367 20.28 -3.39 -14.47
C ARG A 367 21.55 -3.40 -13.62
N GLY A 368 22.65 -3.85 -14.13
CA GLY A 368 23.93 -4.12 -13.45
C GLY A 368 24.49 -3.16 -12.41
N ALA A 369 23.71 -2.23 -11.89
CA ALA A 369 24.09 -1.35 -10.79
C ALA A 369 23.41 -1.80 -9.48
N ASP A 370 24.21 -2.16 -8.52
CA ASP A 370 23.83 -2.40 -7.15
C ASP A 370 23.17 -1.14 -6.55
N PHE A 371 21.99 -1.29 -5.94
CA PHE A 371 21.27 -0.21 -5.28
C PHE A 371 22.11 0.45 -4.18
N ASP A 372 22.86 -0.32 -3.42
CA ASP A 372 23.75 0.18 -2.37
C ASP A 372 24.88 1.05 -2.92
N ALA A 373 25.44 0.69 -4.07
CA ALA A 373 26.43 1.51 -4.76
C ALA A 373 25.83 2.83 -5.26
N ILE A 374 24.62 2.80 -5.80
CA ILE A 374 23.88 4.01 -6.20
C ILE A 374 23.65 4.91 -4.98
N ARG A 375 23.15 4.36 -3.88
CA ARG A 375 22.89 5.08 -2.65
C ARG A 375 24.15 5.72 -2.09
N ALA A 376 25.26 4.98 -2.04
CA ALA A 376 26.54 5.47 -1.55
C ALA A 376 27.13 6.62 -2.41
N ALA A 377 26.80 6.64 -3.70
CA ALA A 377 27.28 7.67 -4.63
C ALA A 377 26.41 8.94 -4.66
N LEU A 378 25.25 8.96 -3.97
CA LEU A 378 24.35 10.13 -3.98
C LEU A 378 24.99 11.33 -3.29
N PRO A 379 25.09 12.50 -3.97
CA PRO A 379 25.50 13.71 -3.30
C PRO A 379 24.42 14.18 -2.28
N PRO A 380 24.76 15.01 -1.31
CA PRO A 380 23.76 15.68 -0.49
C PRO A 380 22.70 16.37 -1.36
N LEU A 381 21.43 16.30 -0.97
CA LEU A 381 20.32 16.79 -1.79
C LEU A 381 20.46 18.28 -2.14
N ALA A 382 20.87 19.11 -1.16
CA ALA A 382 21.09 20.54 -1.37
C ALA A 382 22.19 20.80 -2.42
N THR A 383 23.27 20.03 -2.39
CA THR A 383 24.38 20.12 -3.36
C THR A 383 23.88 19.75 -4.76
N GLY A 384 23.16 18.65 -4.92
CA GLY A 384 22.63 18.25 -6.22
C GLY A 384 21.65 19.28 -6.78
N ARG A 385 20.76 19.84 -5.96
CA ARG A 385 19.82 20.91 -6.36
C ARG A 385 20.54 22.17 -6.82
N SER A 386 21.56 22.61 -6.06
CA SER A 386 22.31 23.81 -6.42
C SER A 386 23.04 23.67 -7.76
N ILE A 387 23.76 22.55 -7.95
CA ILE A 387 24.50 22.31 -9.21
C ILE A 387 23.54 22.24 -10.41
N LEU A 388 22.40 21.57 -10.25
CA LEU A 388 21.45 21.45 -11.36
C LEU A 388 20.70 22.76 -11.66
N ALA A 389 20.50 23.61 -10.66
CA ALA A 389 19.89 24.92 -10.88
C ALA A 389 20.75 25.82 -11.78
N GLU A 390 22.10 25.73 -11.66
CA GLU A 390 23.04 26.49 -12.51
C GLU A 390 22.96 26.13 -14.00
N LEU A 391 22.39 24.97 -14.36
CA LEU A 391 22.15 24.62 -15.76
C LEU A 391 20.91 25.29 -16.37
N LEU A 392 20.06 25.89 -15.55
CA LEU A 392 18.82 26.54 -15.97
C LEU A 392 18.97 28.07 -16.10
N GLU A 393 20.11 28.63 -15.68
CA GLU A 393 20.48 30.02 -15.83
C GLU A 393 21.27 30.24 -17.14
#